data_b18a0b023337e27fd42e8fd0a32526a6
#
_entry.id   b18a0b023337e27fd42e8fd0a32526a6
#
_cell.length_a   1.000
_cell.length_b   1.000
_cell.length_c   1.000
_cell.angle_alpha   90.00
_cell.angle_beta   90.00
_cell.angle_gamma   90.00
#
_symmetry.space_group_name_H-M   'P 1'
#
loop_
_entity.id
_entity.type
_entity.pdbx_description
1 polymer ?
#
loop_
_entity_poly.entity_id
_entity_poly.type
_entity_poly.pdbx_seq_one_letter_code
_entity_poly.pdbx_strand_id
1 'polypeptide(L)'
;MAAASPACWAWRCIPDWENTPKVFVVYCTGSAWNGDEHLSVFDWDGTALVNEEILLTIQAGGIHNGSRLLVLPDNTLLMTAGDIGSSSLAQLEGSLQGKTLRLNLDGSVPEDNPIDGSYVYTIGNRNSQGLALGANGIIYSSEHGQNSNDELNIVTAGGNYGWPEVEGFCNTIGEQAFCAENDVIEPLEAWTPCIAVNGIEYYNHEAIPEWQNSILMAVLGGLGGQYERLSVMHLAEDGLSVTGEEQFFSSFNQRVRDVAVNPYTGSVYVAFNGTSYPGSGPNIIKEFRNEAFASSLDDAMQLGATLNAFPNPANDEIQLDWGMPLSAGAYEVYAYNGQLIESGQLFESSTILKLQTASWNAGSYFIRAIHSQGTVTATFQVAH
;
A
#
# COMPACT_ATOMS: atom_id res chain seq x y z
N MET A 1 23.67 -27.42 7.81
CA MET A 1 23.21 -26.23 7.10
C MET A 1 21.71 -26.23 7.25
N ALA A 2 21.17 -25.30 8.05
CA ALA A 2 19.73 -25.11 8.11
C ALA A 2 19.27 -24.66 6.71
N ALA A 3 18.32 -25.37 6.10
CA ALA A 3 17.68 -24.89 4.90
C ALA A 3 17.07 -23.51 5.22
N ALA A 4 17.39 -22.52 4.41
CA ALA A 4 16.80 -21.20 4.58
C ALA A 4 15.27 -21.35 4.53
N SER A 5 14.61 -20.90 5.58
CA SER A 5 13.16 -20.74 5.58
C SER A 5 12.77 -19.84 4.38
N PRO A 6 11.73 -20.17 3.62
CA PRO A 6 11.25 -19.26 2.59
C PRO A 6 10.93 -17.92 3.28
N ALA A 7 11.59 -16.87 2.81
CA ALA A 7 11.42 -15.55 3.40
C ALA A 7 10.03 -15.01 3.02
N CYS A 8 9.12 -15.03 3.97
CA CYS A 8 7.88 -14.26 3.94
C CYS A 8 8.13 -13.00 4.75
N TRP A 9 8.02 -11.83 4.15
CA TRP A 9 8.25 -10.58 4.86
C TRP A 9 7.35 -9.50 4.28
N ALA A 10 6.37 -9.11 5.07
CA ALA A 10 5.67 -7.86 4.87
C ALA A 10 5.57 -7.14 6.21
N TRP A 11 5.47 -5.83 6.18
CA TRP A 11 5.25 -5.04 7.38
C TRP A 11 4.37 -3.83 7.05
N ARG A 12 3.60 -3.39 8.03
CA ARG A 12 2.79 -2.16 7.99
C ARG A 12 2.78 -1.52 9.37
N CYS A 13 2.84 -0.19 9.38
CA CYS A 13 2.63 0.57 10.62
C CYS A 13 1.13 0.67 10.91
N ILE A 14 0.79 0.79 12.20
CA ILE A 14 -0.56 1.13 12.63
C ILE A 14 -0.91 2.55 12.18
N PRO A 15 -2.19 2.86 11.84
CA PRO A 15 -2.59 4.22 11.47
C PRO A 15 -2.31 5.28 12.54
N ASP A 16 -2.51 4.94 13.82
CA ASP A 16 -2.22 5.83 14.96
C ASP A 16 -0.77 5.69 15.45
N TRP A 17 0.17 5.80 14.52
CA TRP A 17 1.60 5.63 14.79
C TRP A 17 2.14 6.57 15.88
N GLU A 18 1.66 7.80 15.92
CA GLU A 18 2.19 8.81 16.84
C GLU A 18 1.86 8.52 18.32
N ASN A 19 0.68 7.95 18.58
CA ASN A 19 0.24 7.65 19.94
C ASN A 19 0.53 6.21 20.35
N THR A 20 0.44 5.28 19.40
CA THR A 20 0.63 3.84 19.62
C THR A 20 1.53 3.25 18.54
N PRO A 21 2.84 3.52 18.55
CA PRO A 21 3.76 3.10 17.49
C PRO A 21 3.90 1.57 17.46
N LYS A 22 3.11 0.93 16.62
CA LYS A 22 3.11 -0.52 16.41
C LYS A 22 3.36 -0.88 14.96
N VAL A 23 4.01 -2.01 14.74
CA VAL A 23 4.31 -2.56 13.42
C VAL A 23 3.76 -3.97 13.30
N PHE A 24 2.93 -4.20 12.32
CA PHE A 24 2.51 -5.54 11.90
C PHE A 24 3.58 -6.14 11.00
N VAL A 25 3.94 -7.39 11.26
CA VAL A 25 4.95 -8.13 10.50
C VAL A 25 4.44 -9.51 10.18
N VAL A 26 4.56 -9.92 8.92
CA VAL A 26 4.36 -11.32 8.52
C VAL A 26 5.71 -11.95 8.29
N TYR A 27 5.94 -13.13 8.88
CA TYR A 27 7.17 -13.90 8.69
C TYR A 27 6.90 -15.40 8.81
N CYS A 28 7.77 -16.19 8.20
CA CYS A 28 7.68 -17.64 8.25
C CYS A 28 8.74 -18.24 9.18
N THR A 29 8.37 -19.30 9.90
CA THR A 29 9.26 -20.11 10.73
C THR A 29 9.24 -21.57 10.27
N GLY A 30 10.16 -22.39 10.79
CA GLY A 30 10.24 -23.81 10.46
C GLY A 30 10.96 -24.11 9.15
N SER A 31 10.52 -25.13 8.44
CA SER A 31 11.13 -25.57 7.17
C SER A 31 10.21 -25.32 5.99
N ALA A 32 10.75 -25.36 4.77
CA ALA A 32 10.04 -25.08 3.53
C ALA A 32 8.72 -25.86 3.33
N TRP A 33 8.53 -26.99 3.98
CA TRP A 33 7.35 -27.86 3.82
C TRP A 33 6.66 -28.21 5.14
N ASN A 34 7.18 -27.68 6.24
CA ASN A 34 6.60 -27.86 7.57
C ASN A 34 6.96 -26.62 8.40
N GLY A 35 6.38 -25.53 8.03
CA GLY A 35 6.57 -24.23 8.66
C GLY A 35 5.25 -23.54 8.96
N ASP A 36 5.35 -22.50 9.73
CA ASP A 36 4.24 -21.62 10.08
C ASP A 36 4.50 -20.22 9.52
N GLU A 37 3.45 -19.59 9.05
CA GLU A 37 3.40 -18.18 8.73
C GLU A 37 2.69 -17.45 9.86
N HIS A 38 3.37 -16.48 10.46
CA HIS A 38 2.88 -15.70 11.57
C HIS A 38 2.59 -14.28 11.13
N LEU A 39 1.41 -13.80 11.48
CA LEU A 39 1.14 -12.37 11.56
C LEU A 39 1.33 -11.95 13.01
N SER A 40 2.31 -11.10 13.28
CA SER A 40 2.60 -10.56 14.60
C SER A 40 2.50 -9.04 14.61
N VAL A 41 2.18 -8.48 15.77
CA VAL A 41 2.32 -7.05 16.05
C VAL A 41 3.42 -6.83 17.07
N PHE A 42 4.21 -5.80 16.83
CA PHE A 42 5.33 -5.36 17.70
C PHE A 42 5.11 -3.92 18.12
N ASP A 43 5.57 -3.59 19.32
CA ASP A 43 5.75 -2.20 19.73
C ASP A 43 7.07 -1.65 19.16
N TRP A 44 7.09 -0.39 18.74
CA TRP A 44 8.30 0.34 18.38
C TRP A 44 8.75 1.19 19.57
N ASP A 45 9.91 0.91 20.14
CA ASP A 45 10.45 1.63 21.32
C ASP A 45 11.29 2.87 20.98
N GLY A 46 11.36 3.24 19.68
CA GLY A 46 12.21 4.30 19.14
C GLY A 46 13.51 3.79 18.52
N THR A 47 13.89 2.54 18.77
CA THR A 47 15.16 1.94 18.29
C THR A 47 14.99 0.52 17.75
N ALA A 48 14.00 -0.23 18.26
CA ALA A 48 13.79 -1.64 17.92
C ALA A 48 12.30 -2.02 17.99
N LEU A 49 11.95 -3.11 17.31
CA LEU A 49 10.69 -3.80 17.49
C LEU A 49 10.80 -4.70 18.74
N VAL A 50 9.89 -4.50 19.68
CA VAL A 50 9.85 -5.22 20.97
C VAL A 50 8.43 -5.74 21.25
N ASN A 51 8.26 -6.53 22.31
CA ASN A 51 6.95 -7.00 22.79
C ASN A 51 6.10 -7.66 21.69
N GLU A 52 6.66 -8.67 21.02
CA GLU A 52 5.92 -9.42 20.01
C GLU A 52 4.65 -10.05 20.55
N GLU A 53 3.54 -9.86 19.85
CA GLU A 53 2.28 -10.57 20.03
C GLU A 53 1.89 -11.22 18.70
N ILE A 54 1.74 -12.55 18.69
CA ILE A 54 1.28 -13.29 17.50
C ILE A 54 -0.25 -13.20 17.44
N LEU A 55 -0.77 -12.59 16.39
CA LEU A 55 -2.20 -12.40 16.14
C LEU A 55 -2.83 -13.58 15.39
N LEU A 56 -2.08 -14.12 14.42
CA LEU A 56 -2.54 -15.25 13.59
C LEU A 56 -1.36 -16.14 13.23
N THR A 57 -1.60 -17.45 13.23
CA THR A 57 -0.67 -18.45 12.70
C THR A 57 -1.39 -19.32 11.70
N ILE A 58 -0.85 -19.44 10.49
CA ILE A 58 -1.33 -20.32 9.44
C ILE A 58 -0.18 -21.21 8.95
N GLN A 59 -0.50 -22.27 8.23
CA GLN A 59 0.53 -23.12 7.63
C GLN A 59 1.27 -22.37 6.53
N ALA A 60 2.62 -22.40 6.55
CA ALA A 60 3.47 -21.93 5.50
C ALA A 60 3.85 -23.05 4.52
N GLY A 61 4.10 -22.67 3.27
CA GLY A 61 4.66 -23.55 2.23
C GLY A 61 6.10 -23.25 1.90
N GLY A 62 6.71 -24.08 1.06
CA GLY A 62 8.00 -23.79 0.44
C GLY A 62 7.93 -22.70 -0.65
N ILE A 63 6.72 -22.42 -1.13
CA ILE A 63 6.38 -21.45 -2.15
C ILE A 63 5.00 -20.85 -1.85
N HIS A 64 4.64 -19.76 -2.50
CA HIS A 64 3.30 -19.16 -2.51
C HIS A 64 2.73 -18.88 -1.11
N ASN A 65 3.45 -18.15 -0.29
CA ASN A 65 2.94 -17.75 1.02
C ASN A 65 2.11 -16.46 0.98
N GLY A 66 2.19 -15.66 -0.10
CA GLY A 66 1.49 -14.38 -0.17
C GLY A 66 2.18 -13.32 0.70
N SER A 67 1.69 -13.19 1.95
CA SER A 67 2.28 -12.38 3.04
C SER A 67 2.17 -10.87 2.86
N ARG A 68 1.38 -10.32 1.92
CA ARG A 68 1.19 -8.88 1.80
C ARG A 68 0.19 -8.37 2.84
N LEU A 69 0.44 -7.17 3.38
CA LEU A 69 -0.41 -6.50 4.37
C LEU A 69 -0.93 -5.16 3.84
N LEU A 70 -2.17 -4.84 4.18
CA LEU A 70 -2.79 -3.54 3.96
C LEU A 70 -3.70 -3.19 5.14
N VAL A 71 -3.47 -2.06 5.79
CA VAL A 71 -4.40 -1.53 6.80
C VAL A 71 -5.45 -0.69 6.10
N LEU A 72 -6.71 -0.94 6.42
CA LEU A 72 -7.86 -0.25 5.84
C LEU A 72 -8.30 0.95 6.71
N PRO A 73 -9.04 1.91 6.13
CA PRO A 73 -9.53 3.08 6.87
C PRO A 73 -10.50 2.77 8.02
N ASP A 74 -11.12 1.59 8.00
CA ASP A 74 -12.00 1.09 9.06
C ASP A 74 -11.25 0.47 10.24
N ASN A 75 -9.91 0.58 10.28
CA ASN A 75 -9.01 -0.06 11.24
C ASN A 75 -9.06 -1.59 11.21
N THR A 76 -9.28 -2.18 10.05
CA THR A 76 -9.03 -3.59 9.82
C THR A 76 -7.76 -3.80 9.02
N LEU A 77 -7.22 -5.01 9.01
CA LEU A 77 -6.00 -5.42 8.31
C LEU A 77 -6.33 -6.51 7.31
N LEU A 78 -5.94 -6.31 6.06
CA LEU A 78 -5.92 -7.38 5.06
C LEU A 78 -4.53 -8.03 5.04
N MET A 79 -4.53 -9.36 4.91
CA MET A 79 -3.35 -10.20 4.72
C MET A 79 -3.60 -11.15 3.55
N THR A 80 -2.69 -11.20 2.58
CA THR A 80 -2.76 -12.24 1.54
C THR A 80 -2.10 -13.51 2.02
N ALA A 81 -2.74 -14.65 1.80
CA ALA A 81 -2.23 -15.99 2.08
C ALA A 81 -2.28 -16.82 0.79
N GLY A 82 -1.13 -17.24 0.29
CA GLY A 82 -1.05 -18.03 -0.93
C GLY A 82 -1.50 -19.48 -0.75
N ASP A 83 -1.60 -20.21 -1.85
CA ASP A 83 -2.05 -21.63 -1.88
C ASP A 83 -1.00 -22.62 -1.35
N ILE A 84 0.17 -22.13 -0.95
CA ILE A 84 1.34 -22.91 -0.48
C ILE A 84 1.77 -24.04 -1.41
N GLY A 85 1.44 -23.96 -2.70
CA GLY A 85 1.66 -25.01 -3.71
C GLY A 85 0.62 -26.14 -3.67
N SER A 86 -0.48 -25.94 -2.98
CA SER A 86 -1.61 -26.88 -2.86
C SER A 86 -2.89 -26.23 -3.38
N SER A 87 -2.99 -26.14 -4.71
CA SER A 87 -3.99 -25.30 -5.41
C SER A 87 -5.44 -25.56 -5.00
N SER A 88 -5.80 -26.81 -4.62
CA SER A 88 -7.14 -27.14 -4.18
C SER A 88 -7.57 -26.41 -2.90
N LEU A 89 -6.63 -25.91 -2.10
CA LEU A 89 -6.94 -25.14 -0.89
C LEU A 89 -7.60 -23.80 -1.21
N ALA A 90 -7.33 -23.24 -2.41
CA ALA A 90 -7.84 -21.93 -2.80
C ALA A 90 -9.38 -21.88 -2.87
N GLN A 91 -10.04 -22.94 -3.30
CA GLN A 91 -11.51 -23.04 -3.36
C GLN A 91 -12.13 -23.65 -2.10
N LEU A 92 -11.30 -24.10 -1.13
CA LEU A 92 -11.81 -24.70 0.09
C LEU A 92 -12.07 -23.63 1.17
N GLU A 93 -13.34 -23.35 1.47
CA GLU A 93 -13.75 -22.32 2.46
C GLU A 93 -13.15 -22.51 3.84
N GLY A 94 -12.95 -23.74 4.29
CA GLY A 94 -12.33 -24.07 5.58
C GLY A 94 -10.81 -23.89 5.64
N SER A 95 -10.17 -23.53 4.53
CA SER A 95 -8.73 -23.26 4.46
C SER A 95 -8.45 -21.75 4.55
N LEU A 96 -7.35 -21.37 5.18
CA LEU A 96 -6.84 -19.99 5.16
C LEU A 96 -5.80 -19.77 4.05
N GLN A 97 -5.41 -20.80 3.30
CA GLN A 97 -4.50 -20.73 2.16
C GLN A 97 -5.25 -20.47 0.86
N GLY A 98 -4.64 -19.71 -0.05
CA GLY A 98 -5.27 -19.28 -1.30
C GLY A 98 -6.39 -18.25 -1.07
N LYS A 99 -6.15 -17.29 -0.20
CA LYS A 99 -7.14 -16.33 0.31
C LYS A 99 -6.57 -14.91 0.43
N THR A 100 -7.45 -13.93 0.47
CA THR A 100 -7.22 -12.72 1.25
C THR A 100 -7.93 -12.87 2.57
N LEU A 101 -7.26 -12.60 3.68
CA LEU A 101 -7.78 -12.66 5.04
C LEU A 101 -8.02 -11.24 5.56
N ARG A 102 -9.07 -11.04 6.38
CA ARG A 102 -9.34 -9.75 7.05
C ARG A 102 -9.47 -9.96 8.55
N LEU A 103 -8.74 -9.12 9.29
CA LEU A 103 -8.66 -9.15 10.76
C LEU A 103 -8.87 -7.75 11.33
N ASN A 104 -9.35 -7.66 12.56
CA ASN A 104 -9.19 -6.47 13.38
C ASN A 104 -7.71 -6.30 13.77
N LEU A 105 -7.29 -5.08 14.14
CA LEU A 105 -5.89 -4.80 14.52
C LEU A 105 -5.44 -5.54 15.80
N ASP A 106 -6.37 -6.08 16.58
CA ASP A 106 -6.13 -6.94 17.74
C ASP A 106 -6.10 -8.44 17.41
N GLY A 107 -6.21 -8.80 16.13
CA GLY A 107 -6.21 -10.19 15.66
C GLY A 107 -7.58 -10.90 15.73
N SER A 108 -8.62 -10.26 16.22
CA SER A 108 -9.97 -10.85 16.22
C SER A 108 -10.59 -10.83 14.82
N VAL A 109 -11.60 -11.68 14.61
CA VAL A 109 -12.37 -11.71 13.35
C VAL A 109 -13.36 -10.54 13.35
N PRO A 110 -13.39 -9.70 12.29
CA PRO A 110 -14.42 -8.70 12.11
C PRO A 110 -15.83 -9.31 11.99
N GLU A 111 -16.82 -8.71 12.65
CA GLU A 111 -18.21 -9.21 12.64
C GLU A 111 -18.87 -9.13 11.25
N ASP A 112 -18.37 -8.24 10.40
CA ASP A 112 -18.87 -7.99 9.05
C ASP A 112 -18.06 -8.70 7.94
N ASN A 113 -17.24 -9.70 8.31
CA ASN A 113 -16.58 -10.54 7.31
C ASN A 113 -17.60 -11.35 6.50
N PRO A 114 -17.31 -11.65 5.22
CA PRO A 114 -18.24 -12.38 4.33
C PRO A 114 -18.70 -13.73 4.88
N ILE A 115 -17.84 -14.40 5.66
CA ILE A 115 -18.12 -15.67 6.31
C ILE A 115 -18.06 -15.46 7.82
N ASP A 116 -19.18 -15.70 8.51
CA ASP A 116 -19.30 -15.49 9.95
C ASP A 116 -18.26 -16.30 10.73
N GLY A 117 -17.55 -15.61 11.63
CA GLY A 117 -16.50 -16.19 12.45
C GLY A 117 -15.24 -16.64 11.72
N SER A 118 -15.07 -16.29 10.44
CA SER A 118 -13.92 -16.62 9.60
C SER A 118 -13.08 -15.39 9.24
N TYR A 119 -11.76 -15.56 9.16
CA TYR A 119 -10.85 -14.55 8.61
C TYR A 119 -10.95 -14.40 7.09
N VAL A 120 -11.56 -15.37 6.39
CA VAL A 120 -11.63 -15.40 4.92
C VAL A 120 -12.40 -14.19 4.38
N TYR A 121 -11.73 -13.37 3.59
CA TYR A 121 -12.31 -12.23 2.91
C TYR A 121 -12.57 -12.51 1.43
N THR A 122 -11.66 -13.26 0.77
CA THR A 122 -11.79 -13.75 -0.60
C THR A 122 -11.33 -15.20 -0.71
N ILE A 123 -11.76 -15.90 -1.76
CA ILE A 123 -11.30 -17.26 -2.11
C ILE A 123 -10.76 -17.31 -3.53
N GLY A 124 -10.11 -18.41 -3.89
CA GLY A 124 -9.68 -18.64 -5.27
C GLY A 124 -8.42 -17.85 -5.66
N ASN A 125 -7.58 -17.49 -4.70
CA ASN A 125 -6.29 -16.84 -4.92
C ASN A 125 -5.15 -17.86 -5.01
N ARG A 126 -4.14 -17.59 -5.84
CA ARG A 126 -2.95 -18.41 -5.96
C ARG A 126 -1.80 -17.91 -5.09
N ASN A 127 -1.29 -16.73 -5.41
CA ASN A 127 -0.15 -16.14 -4.72
C ASN A 127 -0.12 -14.62 -4.91
N SER A 128 -1.00 -13.91 -4.22
CA SER A 128 -1.09 -12.45 -4.27
C SER A 128 0.11 -11.82 -3.56
N GLN A 129 0.84 -10.94 -4.26
CA GLN A 129 2.10 -10.36 -3.82
C GLN A 129 2.04 -8.84 -3.59
N GLY A 130 0.95 -8.20 -3.94
CA GLY A 130 0.70 -6.78 -3.75
C GLY A 130 -0.72 -6.51 -3.28
N LEU A 131 -0.88 -5.47 -2.46
CA LEU A 131 -2.16 -4.87 -2.06
C LEU A 131 -1.99 -3.36 -2.05
N ALA A 132 -2.95 -2.64 -2.62
CA ALA A 132 -3.01 -1.19 -2.58
C ALA A 132 -4.45 -0.71 -2.37
N LEU A 133 -4.60 0.41 -1.64
CA LEU A 133 -5.88 1.10 -1.48
C LEU A 133 -5.91 2.29 -2.43
N GLY A 134 -6.80 2.25 -3.40
CA GLY A 134 -7.03 3.33 -4.34
C GLY A 134 -8.07 4.33 -3.86
N ALA A 135 -8.45 5.23 -4.76
CA ALA A 135 -9.52 6.18 -4.52
C ALA A 135 -10.86 5.46 -4.25
N ASN A 136 -11.74 6.13 -3.51
CA ASN A 136 -13.08 5.64 -3.18
C ASN A 136 -13.11 4.29 -2.44
N GLY A 137 -11.98 3.88 -1.83
CA GLY A 137 -11.89 2.64 -1.07
C GLY A 137 -11.73 1.37 -1.92
N ILE A 138 -11.43 1.49 -3.20
CA ILE A 138 -11.15 0.34 -4.08
C ILE A 138 -9.83 -0.30 -3.66
N ILE A 139 -9.85 -1.60 -3.44
CA ILE A 139 -8.67 -2.38 -3.06
C ILE A 139 -8.19 -3.15 -4.30
N TYR A 140 -6.91 -3.01 -4.62
CA TYR A 140 -6.27 -3.73 -5.72
C TYR A 140 -5.31 -4.77 -5.18
N SER A 141 -5.15 -5.88 -5.92
CA SER A 141 -4.10 -6.86 -5.68
C SER A 141 -3.39 -7.26 -6.95
N SER A 142 -2.09 -7.54 -6.85
CA SER A 142 -1.30 -8.19 -7.90
C SER A 142 -1.06 -9.63 -7.54
N GLU A 143 -1.24 -10.55 -8.49
CA GLU A 143 -1.18 -11.97 -8.24
C GLU A 143 -0.35 -12.70 -9.28
N HIS A 144 0.48 -13.67 -8.84
CA HIS A 144 1.24 -14.54 -9.73
C HIS A 144 0.38 -15.65 -10.32
N GLY A 145 0.33 -15.74 -11.63
CA GLY A 145 -0.14 -16.92 -12.36
C GLY A 145 0.84 -18.10 -12.28
N GLN A 146 0.48 -19.23 -12.89
CA GLN A 146 1.33 -20.43 -12.86
C GLN A 146 2.47 -20.34 -13.87
N ASN A 147 2.16 -20.15 -15.15
CA ASN A 147 3.09 -19.93 -16.25
C ASN A 147 2.62 -18.78 -17.15
N SER A 148 1.36 -18.46 -17.03
CA SER A 148 0.62 -17.43 -17.74
C SER A 148 -0.30 -16.72 -16.77
N ASN A 149 -0.83 -15.58 -17.20
CA ASN A 149 -1.89 -14.85 -16.50
C ASN A 149 -1.49 -14.43 -15.07
N ASP A 150 -0.32 -13.75 -14.93
CA ASP A 150 -0.19 -12.86 -13.78
C ASP A 150 -1.31 -11.81 -13.85
N GLU A 151 -1.84 -11.37 -12.72
CA GLU A 151 -3.08 -10.60 -12.68
C GLU A 151 -2.96 -9.30 -11.89
N LEU A 152 -3.75 -8.31 -12.29
CA LEU A 152 -4.13 -7.17 -11.45
C LEU A 152 -5.64 -7.27 -11.19
N ASN A 153 -6.02 -7.40 -9.92
CA ASN A 153 -7.39 -7.64 -9.48
C ASN A 153 -7.95 -6.49 -8.65
N ILE A 154 -9.28 -6.33 -8.65
CA ILE A 154 -10.01 -5.60 -7.59
C ILE A 154 -10.42 -6.60 -6.52
N VAL A 155 -10.06 -6.33 -5.27
CA VAL A 155 -10.40 -7.20 -4.13
C VAL A 155 -11.78 -6.82 -3.58
N THR A 156 -12.72 -7.74 -3.69
CA THR A 156 -14.12 -7.55 -3.25
C THR A 156 -14.47 -8.56 -2.14
N ALA A 157 -15.13 -8.10 -1.10
CA ALA A 157 -15.58 -8.96 0.00
C ALA A 157 -16.43 -10.13 -0.51
N GLY A 158 -16.09 -11.36 -0.13
CA GLY A 158 -16.74 -12.60 -0.57
C GLY A 158 -16.41 -13.01 -2.02
N GLY A 159 -15.52 -12.30 -2.71
CA GLY A 159 -15.15 -12.60 -4.09
C GLY A 159 -14.43 -13.93 -4.26
N ASN A 160 -14.70 -14.61 -5.38
CA ASN A 160 -13.97 -15.79 -5.85
C ASN A 160 -13.15 -15.42 -7.09
N TYR A 161 -11.82 -15.65 -7.06
CA TYR A 161 -10.88 -15.33 -8.14
C TYR A 161 -10.53 -16.53 -9.02
N GLY A 162 -11.22 -17.64 -8.83
CA GLY A 162 -11.28 -18.78 -9.75
C GLY A 162 -10.16 -19.79 -9.63
N TRP A 163 -8.97 -19.45 -9.11
CA TRP A 163 -7.88 -20.41 -8.98
C TRP A 163 -8.27 -21.65 -8.18
N PRO A 164 -7.92 -22.89 -8.58
CA PRO A 164 -7.11 -23.27 -9.75
C PRO A 164 -7.92 -23.54 -11.03
N GLU A 165 -9.22 -23.42 -11.03
CA GLU A 165 -10.09 -23.78 -12.17
C GLU A 165 -10.05 -22.70 -13.28
N VAL A 166 -9.66 -21.47 -12.93
CA VAL A 166 -9.52 -20.33 -13.83
C VAL A 166 -8.17 -19.66 -13.60
N GLU A 167 -7.50 -19.29 -14.69
CA GLU A 167 -6.31 -18.45 -14.72
C GLU A 167 -6.56 -17.24 -15.63
N GLY A 168 -6.60 -16.02 -15.08
CA GLY A 168 -6.91 -14.81 -15.82
C GLY A 168 -8.38 -14.71 -16.20
N PHE A 169 -8.64 -14.38 -17.44
CA PHE A 169 -10.01 -14.21 -17.94
C PHE A 169 -10.69 -15.57 -18.22
N CYS A 170 -12.00 -15.65 -18.03
CA CYS A 170 -12.84 -16.83 -18.32
C CYS A 170 -12.95 -17.06 -19.84
N ASN A 171 -11.92 -17.51 -20.49
CA ASN A 171 -11.80 -17.52 -21.96
C ASN A 171 -11.94 -18.89 -22.60
N THR A 172 -11.85 -19.99 -21.84
CA THR A 172 -12.15 -21.35 -22.32
C THR A 172 -13.55 -21.80 -21.93
N ILE A 173 -14.09 -22.81 -22.64
CA ILE A 173 -15.44 -23.34 -22.35
C ILE A 173 -15.55 -23.84 -20.90
N GLY A 174 -14.48 -24.47 -20.37
CA GLY A 174 -14.46 -24.97 -18.99
C GLY A 174 -14.45 -23.84 -17.99
N GLU A 175 -13.59 -22.84 -18.17
CA GLU A 175 -13.52 -21.65 -17.32
C GLU A 175 -14.83 -20.86 -17.34
N GLN A 176 -15.43 -20.62 -18.51
CA GLN A 176 -16.70 -19.93 -18.63
C GLN A 176 -17.82 -20.62 -17.86
N ALA A 177 -17.84 -21.96 -17.89
CA ALA A 177 -18.82 -22.73 -17.12
C ALA A 177 -18.58 -22.57 -15.60
N PHE A 178 -17.32 -22.69 -15.15
CA PHE A 178 -16.96 -22.50 -13.74
C PHE A 178 -17.24 -21.07 -13.27
N CYS A 179 -16.88 -20.07 -14.07
CA CYS A 179 -17.12 -18.66 -13.76
C CYS A 179 -18.61 -18.36 -13.57
N ALA A 180 -19.45 -18.89 -14.46
CA ALA A 180 -20.89 -18.68 -14.39
C ALA A 180 -21.55 -19.41 -13.21
N GLU A 181 -20.97 -20.53 -12.76
CA GLU A 181 -21.47 -21.31 -11.62
C GLU A 181 -21.03 -20.73 -10.28
N ASN A 182 -19.84 -20.08 -10.23
CA ASN A 182 -19.18 -19.67 -9.00
C ASN A 182 -18.99 -18.16 -8.86
N ASP A 183 -19.64 -17.35 -9.72
CA ASP A 183 -19.56 -15.89 -9.74
C ASP A 183 -18.11 -15.36 -9.68
N VAL A 184 -17.21 -15.94 -10.51
CA VAL A 184 -15.80 -15.60 -10.53
C VAL A 184 -15.60 -14.15 -10.97
N ILE A 185 -14.77 -13.43 -10.21
CA ILE A 185 -14.35 -12.07 -10.53
C ILE A 185 -13.13 -12.14 -11.45
N GLU A 186 -13.28 -11.63 -12.67
CA GLU A 186 -12.18 -11.54 -13.64
C GLU A 186 -11.22 -10.39 -13.29
N PRO A 187 -9.93 -10.53 -13.65
CA PRO A 187 -8.94 -9.48 -13.40
C PRO A 187 -9.18 -8.22 -14.25
N LEU A 188 -8.61 -7.09 -13.81
CA LEU A 188 -8.53 -5.87 -14.63
C LEU A 188 -7.58 -6.05 -15.81
N GLU A 189 -6.45 -6.74 -15.56
CA GLU A 189 -5.41 -7.06 -16.54
C GLU A 189 -4.80 -8.42 -16.25
N ALA A 190 -4.35 -9.12 -17.30
CA ALA A 190 -3.63 -10.38 -17.19
C ALA A 190 -2.45 -10.44 -18.18
N TRP A 191 -1.31 -10.93 -17.73
CA TRP A 191 -0.08 -10.99 -18.52
C TRP A 191 0.34 -12.42 -18.85
N THR A 192 0.50 -12.69 -20.15
CA THR A 192 1.02 -13.95 -20.70
C THR A 192 2.18 -13.66 -21.65
N PRO A 193 3.39 -14.20 -21.40
CA PRO A 193 3.79 -15.04 -20.28
C PRO A 193 3.78 -14.27 -18.95
N CYS A 194 3.87 -14.99 -17.82
CA CYS A 194 4.05 -14.39 -16.50
C CYS A 194 5.24 -13.44 -16.48
N ILE A 195 5.04 -12.25 -15.96
CA ILE A 195 6.06 -11.20 -15.78
C ILE A 195 6.55 -11.09 -14.34
N ALA A 196 5.96 -11.87 -13.43
CA ALA A 196 6.18 -11.89 -12.00
C ALA A 196 5.86 -10.52 -11.35
N VAL A 197 4.58 -10.14 -11.39
CA VAL A 197 4.02 -8.96 -10.72
C VAL A 197 4.24 -9.05 -9.22
N ASN A 198 4.48 -7.92 -8.54
CA ASN A 198 4.80 -7.93 -7.12
C ASN A 198 4.19 -6.75 -6.38
N GLY A 199 4.90 -6.11 -5.46
CA GLY A 199 4.38 -4.99 -4.68
C GLY A 199 3.71 -3.94 -5.55
N ILE A 200 2.57 -3.44 -5.09
CA ILE A 200 1.82 -2.36 -5.76
C ILE A 200 1.56 -1.23 -4.78
N GLU A 201 1.42 -0.01 -5.32
CA GLU A 201 1.04 1.18 -4.57
C GLU A 201 0.16 2.07 -5.45
N TYR A 202 -0.85 2.71 -4.87
CA TYR A 202 -1.68 3.67 -5.59
C TYR A 202 -1.02 5.04 -5.58
N TYR A 203 -0.88 5.65 -6.75
CA TYR A 203 -0.30 6.98 -6.91
C TYR A 203 -1.37 8.01 -7.25
N ASN A 204 -1.48 9.04 -6.41
CA ASN A 204 -2.38 10.17 -6.66
C ASN A 204 -1.81 11.49 -6.11
N HIS A 205 -0.48 11.68 -6.27
CA HIS A 205 0.20 12.88 -5.77
C HIS A 205 0.50 13.86 -6.91
N GLU A 206 0.40 15.16 -6.64
CA GLU A 206 0.63 16.23 -7.63
C GLU A 206 2.10 16.39 -8.07
N ALA A 207 3.04 15.76 -7.36
CA ALA A 207 4.46 15.82 -7.72
C ALA A 207 4.76 15.19 -9.09
N ILE A 208 4.00 14.18 -9.49
CA ILE A 208 4.07 13.57 -10.82
C ILE A 208 2.64 13.49 -11.37
N PRO A 209 2.13 14.60 -11.96
CA PRO A 209 0.73 14.67 -12.40
C PRO A 209 0.37 13.61 -13.43
N GLU A 210 1.35 13.19 -14.26
CA GLU A 210 1.17 12.17 -15.29
C GLU A 210 0.88 10.79 -14.71
N TRP A 211 1.22 10.56 -13.43
CA TRP A 211 0.99 9.28 -12.73
C TRP A 211 -0.23 9.29 -11.82
N GLN A 212 -0.92 10.42 -11.70
CA GLN A 212 -2.13 10.47 -10.88
C GLN A 212 -3.17 9.44 -11.33
N ASN A 213 -3.92 8.91 -10.37
CA ASN A 213 -4.90 7.84 -10.57
C ASN A 213 -4.31 6.61 -11.26
N SER A 214 -3.17 6.13 -10.79
CA SER A 214 -2.48 4.95 -11.32
C SER A 214 -2.09 3.97 -10.23
N ILE A 215 -1.97 2.70 -10.60
CA ILE A 215 -1.29 1.69 -9.79
C ILE A 215 0.16 1.60 -10.25
N LEU A 216 1.10 1.89 -9.36
CA LEU A 216 2.51 1.57 -9.55
C LEU A 216 2.71 0.12 -9.22
N MET A 217 3.18 -0.68 -10.16
CA MET A 217 3.35 -2.12 -9.99
C MET A 217 4.81 -2.53 -10.22
N ALA A 218 5.40 -3.13 -9.21
CA ALA A 218 6.73 -3.72 -9.28
C ALA A 218 6.68 -5.04 -10.07
N VAL A 219 7.61 -5.24 -11.00
CA VAL A 219 7.70 -6.42 -11.85
C VAL A 219 9.08 -7.05 -11.72
N LEU A 220 9.12 -8.31 -11.26
CA LEU A 220 10.36 -9.04 -11.03
C LEU A 220 10.97 -9.62 -12.33
N GLY A 221 10.18 -9.70 -13.41
CA GLY A 221 10.66 -10.11 -14.72
C GLY A 221 10.68 -11.61 -14.98
N GLY A 222 9.66 -12.35 -14.72
CA GLY A 222 9.45 -13.74 -15.15
C GLY A 222 10.65 -14.70 -15.09
N LEU A 223 10.49 -15.90 -15.61
CA LEU A 223 11.59 -16.85 -15.75
C LEU A 223 12.51 -16.44 -16.92
N GLY A 224 13.77 -16.11 -16.60
CA GLY A 224 14.79 -15.75 -17.59
C GLY A 224 15.23 -14.30 -17.60
N GLY A 225 14.75 -13.46 -16.65
CA GLY A 225 15.19 -12.07 -16.50
C GLY A 225 14.81 -11.20 -17.71
N GLN A 226 13.57 -11.25 -18.09
CA GLN A 226 12.96 -10.37 -19.08
C GLN A 226 11.75 -9.71 -18.44
N TYR A 227 11.47 -8.46 -18.84
CA TYR A 227 10.31 -7.72 -18.37
C TYR A 227 10.44 -7.02 -17.00
N GLU A 228 11.64 -7.02 -16.37
CA GLU A 228 11.86 -6.27 -15.13
C GLU A 228 11.56 -4.78 -15.34
N ARG A 229 10.67 -4.23 -14.53
CA ARG A 229 10.26 -2.84 -14.64
C ARG A 229 9.42 -2.38 -13.46
N LEU A 230 9.21 -1.10 -13.36
CA LEU A 230 8.05 -0.51 -12.71
C LEU A 230 7.00 -0.24 -13.80
N SER A 231 5.82 -0.79 -13.66
CA SER A 231 4.67 -0.47 -14.51
C SER A 231 3.81 0.58 -13.82
N VAL A 232 3.46 1.63 -14.55
CA VAL A 232 2.46 2.63 -14.15
C VAL A 232 1.19 2.29 -14.90
N MET A 233 0.21 1.73 -14.17
CA MET A 233 -1.07 1.27 -14.70
C MET A 233 -2.10 2.39 -14.53
N HIS A 234 -2.38 3.14 -15.58
CA HIS A 234 -3.35 4.22 -15.55
C HIS A 234 -4.77 3.66 -15.43
N LEU A 235 -5.51 4.16 -14.45
CA LEU A 235 -6.88 3.74 -14.21
C LEU A 235 -7.87 4.68 -14.89
N ALA A 236 -9.05 4.17 -15.20
CA ALA A 236 -10.20 5.00 -15.52
C ALA A 236 -10.61 5.84 -14.29
N GLU A 237 -11.40 6.88 -14.48
CA GLU A 237 -11.82 7.80 -13.41
C GLU A 237 -12.56 7.07 -12.26
N ASP A 238 -13.30 6.02 -12.59
CA ASP A 238 -14.02 5.17 -11.62
C ASP A 238 -13.11 4.14 -10.93
N GLY A 239 -11.87 3.97 -11.38
CA GLY A 239 -10.92 2.97 -10.87
C GLY A 239 -11.21 1.53 -11.28
N LEU A 240 -12.23 1.27 -12.10
CA LEU A 240 -12.71 -0.07 -12.40
C LEU A 240 -12.12 -0.68 -13.68
N SER A 241 -11.23 0.01 -14.35
CA SER A 241 -10.51 -0.50 -15.52
C SER A 241 -9.16 0.16 -15.70
N VAL A 242 -8.25 -0.53 -16.39
CA VAL A 242 -6.95 0.00 -16.81
C VAL A 242 -7.11 0.64 -18.18
N THR A 243 -6.63 1.87 -18.35
CA THR A 243 -6.69 2.62 -19.62
C THR A 243 -5.37 2.62 -20.37
N GLY A 244 -4.27 2.26 -19.72
CA GLY A 244 -2.95 2.17 -20.32
C GLY A 244 -1.87 1.76 -19.33
N GLU A 245 -0.72 1.34 -19.86
CA GLU A 245 0.48 1.01 -19.10
C GLU A 245 1.67 1.81 -19.64
N GLU A 246 2.43 2.43 -18.75
CA GLU A 246 3.76 2.95 -19.02
C GLU A 246 4.83 2.15 -18.25
N GLN A 247 6.00 1.95 -18.86
CA GLN A 247 7.05 1.09 -18.30
C GLN A 247 8.31 1.90 -18.00
N PHE A 248 8.82 1.78 -16.78
CA PHE A 248 9.99 2.50 -16.30
C PHE A 248 11.05 1.53 -15.77
N PHE A 249 12.31 1.96 -15.78
CA PHE A 249 13.48 1.29 -15.17
C PHE A 249 13.88 -0.05 -15.81
N SER A 250 13.32 -0.45 -16.95
CA SER A 250 13.73 -1.67 -17.69
C SER A 250 15.22 -1.66 -18.02
N SER A 251 15.81 -0.47 -18.25
CA SER A 251 17.25 -0.32 -18.53
C SER A 251 18.15 -0.62 -17.32
N PHE A 252 17.62 -0.72 -16.12
CA PHE A 252 18.42 -1.07 -14.94
C PHE A 252 18.76 -2.57 -14.89
N ASN A 253 18.05 -3.39 -15.66
CA ASN A 253 18.23 -4.84 -15.69
C ASN A 253 18.27 -5.45 -14.28
N GLN A 254 17.34 -5.00 -13.43
CA GLN A 254 17.19 -5.43 -12.05
C GLN A 254 15.73 -5.72 -11.75
N ARG A 255 15.50 -6.76 -11.00
CA ARG A 255 14.18 -7.20 -10.57
C ARG A 255 13.58 -6.17 -9.62
N VAL A 256 12.43 -5.60 -9.98
CA VAL A 256 11.71 -4.63 -9.14
C VAL A 256 10.81 -5.40 -8.19
N ARG A 257 11.09 -5.31 -6.88
CA ARG A 257 10.43 -6.10 -5.85
C ARG A 257 9.26 -5.40 -5.20
N ASP A 258 9.41 -4.11 -4.94
CA ASP A 258 8.39 -3.36 -4.20
C ASP A 258 8.47 -1.88 -4.56
N VAL A 259 7.40 -1.17 -4.29
CA VAL A 259 7.27 0.26 -4.49
C VAL A 259 6.51 0.87 -3.32
N ALA A 260 6.91 2.07 -2.93
CA ALA A 260 6.19 2.87 -1.93
C ALA A 260 6.21 4.34 -2.33
N VAL A 261 5.19 5.07 -1.96
CA VAL A 261 5.06 6.50 -2.23
C VAL A 261 5.12 7.27 -0.91
N ASN A 262 5.92 8.33 -0.89
CA ASN A 262 5.88 9.28 0.22
C ASN A 262 4.62 10.16 0.04
N PRO A 263 3.66 10.10 0.97
CA PRO A 263 2.39 10.81 0.82
C PRO A 263 2.52 12.34 0.92
N TYR A 264 3.67 12.84 1.42
CA TYR A 264 3.92 14.28 1.58
C TYR A 264 4.68 14.89 0.41
N THR A 265 5.58 14.14 -0.20
CA THR A 265 6.47 14.65 -1.24
C THR A 265 6.16 14.07 -2.62
N GLY A 266 5.34 13.02 -2.69
CA GLY A 266 5.10 12.26 -3.91
C GLY A 266 6.34 11.52 -4.44
N SER A 267 7.45 11.50 -3.66
CA SER A 267 8.62 10.70 -4.01
C SER A 267 8.27 9.22 -4.05
N VAL A 268 8.80 8.52 -5.04
CA VAL A 268 8.58 7.09 -5.24
C VAL A 268 9.84 6.33 -4.86
N TYR A 269 9.73 5.42 -3.90
CA TYR A 269 10.79 4.52 -3.47
C TYR A 269 10.61 3.18 -4.14
N VAL A 270 11.62 2.74 -4.87
CA VAL A 270 11.61 1.46 -5.60
C VAL A 270 12.67 0.53 -5.03
N ALA A 271 12.23 -0.65 -4.59
CA ALA A 271 13.11 -1.69 -4.08
C ALA A 271 13.52 -2.66 -5.19
N PHE A 272 14.82 -2.76 -5.44
CA PHE A 272 15.41 -3.67 -6.40
C PHE A 272 16.01 -4.90 -5.72
N ASN A 273 15.73 -6.08 -6.26
CA ASN A 273 16.11 -7.38 -5.71
C ASN A 273 17.17 -8.08 -6.58
N GLY A 274 18.24 -7.35 -6.95
CA GLY A 274 19.33 -7.88 -7.76
C GLY A 274 18.92 -8.22 -9.20
N THR A 275 19.79 -8.94 -9.91
CA THR A 275 19.66 -9.22 -11.34
C THR A 275 19.22 -10.66 -11.67
N SER A 276 19.08 -11.54 -10.68
CA SER A 276 18.78 -12.95 -10.88
C SER A 276 17.88 -13.55 -9.81
N TYR A 277 17.34 -14.73 -10.09
CA TYR A 277 16.65 -15.57 -9.12
C TYR A 277 17.36 -16.94 -9.00
N PRO A 278 17.60 -17.45 -7.78
CA PRO A 278 17.46 -16.76 -6.50
C PRO A 278 18.38 -15.52 -6.43
N GLY A 279 17.91 -14.47 -5.74
CA GLY A 279 18.59 -13.18 -5.72
C GLY A 279 20.01 -13.25 -5.19
N SER A 280 20.94 -12.66 -5.91
CA SER A 280 22.36 -12.58 -5.53
C SER A 280 22.78 -11.17 -5.11
N GLY A 281 21.82 -10.23 -5.02
CA GLY A 281 22.11 -8.83 -4.72
C GLY A 281 22.87 -8.08 -5.83
N PRO A 282 23.21 -6.83 -5.62
CA PRO A 282 22.85 -6.02 -4.45
C PRO A 282 21.35 -5.74 -4.38
N ASN A 283 20.78 -5.81 -3.17
CA ASN A 283 19.44 -5.30 -2.91
C ASN A 283 19.57 -3.82 -2.58
N ILE A 284 18.84 -2.98 -3.29
CA ILE A 284 18.91 -1.52 -3.13
C ILE A 284 17.51 -0.92 -3.14
N ILE A 285 17.36 0.19 -2.43
CA ILE A 285 16.19 1.05 -2.54
C ILE A 285 16.66 2.35 -3.18
N LYS A 286 15.94 2.80 -4.21
CA LYS A 286 16.17 4.09 -4.85
C LYS A 286 14.96 4.98 -4.69
N GLU A 287 15.22 6.25 -4.37
CA GLU A 287 14.22 7.31 -4.42
C GLU A 287 14.23 7.95 -5.80
N PHE A 288 13.03 8.13 -6.34
CA PHE A 288 12.77 8.91 -7.55
C PHE A 288 11.80 10.04 -7.19
N ARG A 289 12.16 11.26 -7.51
CA ARG A 289 11.37 12.44 -7.17
C ARG A 289 11.38 13.46 -8.31
N ASN A 290 10.34 14.27 -8.34
CA ASN A 290 10.34 15.45 -9.20
C ASN A 290 11.17 16.55 -8.50
N GLU A 291 12.37 16.84 -9.02
CA GLU A 291 13.27 17.84 -8.43
C GLU A 291 12.66 19.25 -8.43
N ALA A 292 11.84 19.58 -9.42
CA ALA A 292 11.18 20.88 -9.47
C ALA A 292 10.12 21.02 -8.36
N PHE A 293 9.43 19.94 -8.03
CA PHE A 293 8.48 19.89 -6.92
C PHE A 293 9.22 19.87 -5.58
N ALA A 294 10.25 19.05 -5.44
CA ALA A 294 11.06 18.95 -4.24
C ALA A 294 11.77 20.29 -3.92
N SER A 295 12.33 20.98 -4.91
CA SER A 295 12.98 22.26 -4.69
C SER A 295 12.01 23.35 -4.23
N SER A 296 10.75 23.29 -4.63
CA SER A 296 9.71 24.20 -4.11
C SER A 296 9.42 23.98 -2.63
N LEU A 297 9.57 22.75 -2.13
CA LEU A 297 9.49 22.41 -0.71
C LEU A 297 10.77 22.83 0.06
N ASP A 298 11.94 22.62 -0.55
CA ASP A 298 13.24 22.99 0.04
C ASP A 298 13.41 24.52 0.10
N ASP A 299 12.94 25.26 -0.91
CA ASP A 299 12.94 26.73 -0.90
C ASP A 299 12.06 27.30 0.22
N ALA A 300 10.96 26.59 0.55
CA ALA A 300 10.11 26.94 1.69
C ALA A 300 10.84 26.76 3.03
N MET A 301 11.68 25.71 3.15
CA MET A 301 12.52 25.48 4.33
C MET A 301 13.70 26.50 4.42
N GLN A 302 14.20 27.01 3.28
CA GLN A 302 15.31 27.96 3.25
C GLN A 302 14.89 29.40 3.58
N LEU A 303 13.61 29.77 3.46
CA LEU A 303 13.11 31.10 3.82
C LEU A 303 13.22 31.45 5.31
N GLY A 304 13.67 30.52 6.16
CA GLY A 304 13.87 30.77 7.59
C GLY A 304 12.58 31.08 8.36
N ALA A 305 11.43 30.94 7.71
CA ALA A 305 10.14 31.08 8.35
C ALA A 305 9.89 29.82 9.20
N THR A 306 10.01 29.93 10.48
CA THR A 306 9.59 28.87 11.42
C THR A 306 8.10 29.04 11.65
N LEU A 307 7.30 28.14 11.10
CA LEU A 307 5.87 28.13 11.40
C LEU A 307 5.64 27.48 12.78
N ASN A 308 5.23 28.29 13.74
CA ASN A 308 4.89 27.83 15.07
C ASN A 308 3.39 27.63 15.18
N ALA A 309 2.97 26.41 15.52
CA ALA A 309 1.59 26.04 15.74
C ALA A 309 1.28 26.00 17.26
N PHE A 310 0.29 26.76 17.73
CA PHE A 310 -0.09 26.74 19.14
C PHE A 310 -1.58 27.09 19.36
N PRO A 311 -2.26 26.47 20.37
CA PRO A 311 -1.79 25.33 21.11
C PRO A 311 -1.58 24.12 20.20
N ASN A 312 -0.65 23.26 20.54
CA ASN A 312 -0.42 21.99 19.85
C ASN A 312 -0.18 20.90 20.90
N PRO A 313 -1.12 19.96 21.09
CA PRO A 313 -2.37 19.77 20.33
C PRO A 313 -3.37 20.94 20.46
N ALA A 314 -4.10 21.18 19.37
CA ALA A 314 -5.21 22.11 19.30
C ALA A 314 -6.52 21.44 19.73
N ASN A 315 -7.44 22.21 20.33
CA ASN A 315 -8.77 21.76 20.67
C ASN A 315 -9.82 22.43 19.76
N ASP A 316 -10.14 23.68 20.05
CA ASP A 316 -11.18 24.43 19.31
C ASP A 316 -10.58 25.37 18.25
N GLU A 317 -9.37 25.87 18.46
CA GLU A 317 -8.66 26.80 17.59
C GLU A 317 -7.16 26.51 17.59
N ILE A 318 -6.53 26.67 16.44
CA ILE A 318 -5.07 26.71 16.32
C ILE A 318 -4.63 28.04 15.73
N GLN A 319 -3.51 28.55 16.22
CA GLN A 319 -2.84 29.72 15.68
C GLN A 319 -1.52 29.27 15.06
N LEU A 320 -1.30 29.71 13.83
CA LEU A 320 -0.13 29.40 13.02
C LEU A 320 0.63 30.72 12.83
N ASP A 321 1.79 30.83 13.49
CA ASP A 321 2.62 32.05 13.48
C ASP A 321 3.86 31.83 12.60
N TRP A 322 3.96 32.58 11.53
CA TRP A 322 5.07 32.52 10.56
C TRP A 322 6.33 33.20 11.06
N GLY A 323 6.28 33.95 12.17
CA GLY A 323 7.40 34.72 12.68
C GLY A 323 7.81 35.93 11.82
N MET A 324 7.20 36.09 10.65
CA MET A 324 7.45 37.20 9.72
C MET A 324 6.20 37.46 8.87
N PRO A 325 6.00 38.69 8.37
CA PRO A 325 4.90 39.00 7.47
C PRO A 325 5.00 38.24 6.16
N LEU A 326 3.94 37.50 5.78
CA LEU A 326 3.84 36.86 4.48
C LEU A 326 3.29 37.82 3.42
N SER A 327 3.68 37.60 2.16
CA SER A 327 2.97 38.19 1.02
C SER A 327 1.60 37.53 0.84
N ALA A 328 0.69 38.18 0.12
CA ALA A 328 -0.59 37.59 -0.24
C ALA A 328 -0.40 36.22 -0.92
N GLY A 329 -1.26 35.26 -0.59
CA GLY A 329 -1.15 33.88 -1.07
C GLY A 329 -2.37 33.04 -0.70
N ALA A 330 -2.20 31.75 -0.67
CA ALA A 330 -3.24 30.80 -0.27
C ALA A 330 -2.69 29.80 0.77
N TYR A 331 -3.59 29.20 1.53
CA TYR A 331 -3.25 28.07 2.39
C TYR A 331 -4.18 26.88 2.14
N GLU A 332 -3.68 25.72 2.42
CA GLU A 332 -4.38 24.45 2.36
C GLU A 332 -4.02 23.62 3.58
N VAL A 333 -5.01 23.00 4.20
CA VAL A 333 -4.83 22.10 5.34
C VAL A 333 -5.31 20.73 4.96
N TYR A 334 -4.48 19.76 5.20
CA TYR A 334 -4.74 18.36 4.91
C TYR A 334 -4.75 17.54 6.19
N ALA A 335 -5.66 16.57 6.28
CA ALA A 335 -5.55 15.51 7.26
C ALA A 335 -4.39 14.58 6.89
N TYR A 336 -3.93 13.80 7.84
CA TYR A 336 -2.86 12.81 7.68
C TYR A 336 -3.05 11.86 6.48
N ASN A 337 -4.29 11.53 6.14
CA ASN A 337 -4.63 10.67 4.98
C ASN A 337 -4.61 11.40 3.62
N GLY A 338 -4.15 12.65 3.57
CA GLY A 338 -4.10 13.46 2.37
C GLY A 338 -5.42 14.15 1.99
N GLN A 339 -6.48 13.98 2.78
CA GLN A 339 -7.75 14.63 2.54
C GLN A 339 -7.63 16.14 2.80
N LEU A 340 -8.02 16.97 1.82
CA LEU A 340 -8.12 18.41 2.01
C LEU A 340 -9.27 18.72 3.02
N ILE A 341 -8.92 19.39 4.11
CA ILE A 341 -9.84 19.74 5.20
C ILE A 341 -10.33 21.18 5.07
N GLU A 342 -9.39 22.10 4.80
CA GLU A 342 -9.69 23.51 4.68
C GLU A 342 -8.72 24.17 3.71
N SER A 343 -9.17 25.20 3.01
CA SER A 343 -8.32 26.07 2.20
C SER A 343 -8.81 27.52 2.26
N GLY A 344 -7.91 28.48 2.07
CA GLY A 344 -8.26 29.89 2.12
C GLY A 344 -7.16 30.79 1.60
N GLN A 345 -7.40 32.11 1.71
CA GLN A 345 -6.45 33.12 1.27
C GLN A 345 -5.63 33.67 2.43
N LEU A 346 -4.35 33.90 2.19
CA LEU A 346 -3.46 34.64 3.06
C LEU A 346 -3.45 36.09 2.63
N PHE A 347 -3.66 36.99 3.59
CA PHE A 347 -3.63 38.41 3.33
C PHE A 347 -2.21 38.96 3.52
N GLU A 348 -1.85 39.95 2.69
CA GLU A 348 -0.58 40.63 2.76
C GLU A 348 -0.29 41.17 4.17
N SER A 349 0.93 40.99 4.64
CA SER A 349 1.41 41.38 5.98
C SER A 349 0.85 40.58 7.15
N SER A 350 0.10 39.51 6.93
CA SER A 350 -0.32 38.62 8.01
C SER A 350 0.87 37.83 8.56
N THR A 351 1.01 37.84 9.90
CA THR A 351 2.00 37.01 10.62
C THR A 351 1.36 35.77 11.26
N ILE A 352 0.04 35.80 11.43
CA ILE A 352 -0.73 34.75 12.12
C ILE A 352 -1.94 34.36 11.28
N LEU A 353 -2.17 33.06 11.14
CA LEU A 353 -3.40 32.47 10.65
C LEU A 353 -4.10 31.75 11.82
N LYS A 354 -5.40 31.93 11.97
CA LYS A 354 -6.22 31.23 12.95
C LYS A 354 -7.19 30.30 12.22
N LEU A 355 -7.22 29.04 12.63
CA LEU A 355 -8.13 28.04 12.10
C LEU A 355 -9.02 27.50 13.23
N GLN A 356 -10.30 27.25 12.93
CA GLN A 356 -11.25 26.67 13.85
C GLN A 356 -11.22 25.15 13.71
N THR A 357 -10.74 24.47 14.73
CA THR A 357 -10.50 23.01 14.70
C THR A 357 -11.58 22.20 15.42
N ALA A 358 -12.54 22.84 16.07
CA ALA A 358 -13.58 22.17 16.88
C ALA A 358 -14.42 21.13 16.13
N SER A 359 -14.54 21.26 14.80
CA SER A 359 -15.28 20.31 13.96
C SER A 359 -14.40 19.27 13.26
N TRP A 360 -13.08 19.33 13.46
CA TRP A 360 -12.15 18.39 12.83
C TRP A 360 -12.04 17.13 13.69
N ASN A 361 -11.69 16.02 13.09
CA ASN A 361 -11.40 14.81 13.86
C ASN A 361 -10.09 14.96 14.65
N ALA A 362 -9.98 14.28 15.79
CA ALA A 362 -8.70 14.16 16.47
C ALA A 362 -7.67 13.48 15.55
N GLY A 363 -6.44 14.04 15.46
CA GLY A 363 -5.41 13.50 14.60
C GLY A 363 -4.37 14.52 14.15
N SER A 364 -3.46 14.08 13.29
CA SER A 364 -2.41 14.90 12.71
C SER A 364 -2.89 15.63 11.46
N TYR A 365 -2.46 16.87 11.34
CA TYR A 365 -2.77 17.74 10.22
C TYR A 365 -1.51 18.38 9.68
N PHE A 366 -1.53 18.62 8.37
CA PHE A 366 -0.48 19.32 7.65
C PHE A 366 -1.04 20.57 7.02
N ILE A 367 -0.37 21.70 7.17
CA ILE A 367 -0.70 22.93 6.47
C ILE A 367 0.40 23.29 5.47
N ARG A 368 -0.03 23.77 4.31
CA ARG A 368 0.78 24.35 3.27
C ARG A 368 0.30 25.79 3.01
N ALA A 369 1.18 26.74 3.20
CA ALA A 369 0.92 28.14 2.86
C ALA A 369 1.78 28.54 1.64
N ILE A 370 1.13 28.91 0.56
CA ILE A 370 1.73 29.24 -0.73
C ILE A 370 1.66 30.76 -0.93
N HIS A 371 2.77 31.42 -1.12
CA HIS A 371 2.86 32.86 -1.36
C HIS A 371 3.96 33.19 -2.39
N SER A 372 4.06 34.44 -2.84
CA SER A 372 4.94 34.84 -3.95
C SER A 372 6.45 34.60 -3.70
N GLN A 373 6.86 34.38 -2.47
CA GLN A 373 8.25 34.12 -2.08
C GLN A 373 8.54 32.64 -1.81
N GLY A 374 7.55 31.74 -1.94
CA GLY A 374 7.69 30.31 -1.74
C GLY A 374 6.52 29.68 -0.98
N THR A 375 6.75 28.50 -0.46
CA THR A 375 5.78 27.72 0.30
C THR A 375 6.31 27.49 1.71
N VAL A 376 5.47 27.65 2.73
CA VAL A 376 5.80 27.33 4.12
C VAL A 376 4.86 26.24 4.61
N THR A 377 5.40 25.27 5.33
CA THR A 377 4.66 24.10 5.79
C THR A 377 4.84 23.87 7.29
N ALA A 378 3.84 23.29 7.94
CA ALA A 378 3.93 22.80 9.30
C ALA A 378 2.98 21.62 9.53
N THR A 379 3.27 20.85 10.56
CA THR A 379 2.40 19.82 11.09
C THR A 379 1.90 20.22 12.48
N PHE A 380 0.68 19.83 12.82
CA PHE A 380 0.10 20.04 14.14
C PHE A 380 -0.91 18.95 14.46
N GLN A 381 -1.25 18.85 15.73
CA GLN A 381 -2.19 17.88 16.28
C GLN A 381 -3.51 18.57 16.66
N VAL A 382 -4.63 17.88 16.42
CA VAL A 382 -5.94 18.22 16.98
C VAL A 382 -6.34 17.12 17.95
N ALA A 383 -6.74 17.51 19.16
CA ALA A 383 -7.20 16.59 20.21
C ALA A 383 -8.47 17.16 20.86
N HIS A 384 -9.46 16.31 21.05
CA HIS A 384 -10.73 16.66 21.72
C HIS A 384 -10.93 15.74 22.94
#